data_bd297c5f99608efb38db79384c84ea23
#
_entry.id   bd297c5f99608efb38db79384c84ea23
#
_cell.length_a   1.000
_cell.length_b   1.000
_cell.length_c   1.000
_cell.angle_alpha   90.00
_cell.angle_beta   90.00
_cell.angle_gamma   90.00
#
_symmetry.space_group_name_H-M   'P 1'
#
loop_
_entity.id
_entity.type
_entity.pdbx_description
1 polymer ?
#
loop_
_entity_poly.entity_id
_entity_poly.type
_entity_poly.pdbx_seq_one_letter_code
_entity_poly.pdbx_strand_id
1 'polypeptide(L)'
;MAIRLLSILLAAASLSYAMNTDEMVEQVVEMNPGVDVHIYDHVYHSISEYELGNVIAEHARRIKRFGRSDKYRHFDCDDYAVTLKAVVALHSLFRGKNFACGIMVVKQQHAFARVKGGDDVYHALNLILVDGVPMVIEPQNYKRVPLSEYPNRTFIIGLIL
;
A
#
# COMPACT_ATOMS: atom_id res chain seq x y z
N MET A 1 5.06 32.66 -50.56
CA MET A 1 4.19 32.99 -49.42
C MET A 1 3.95 31.69 -48.64
N ALA A 2 4.75 31.42 -47.62
CA ALA A 2 4.75 30.15 -46.90
C ALA A 2 3.93 30.32 -45.62
N ILE A 3 2.81 29.61 -45.52
CA ILE A 3 1.97 29.54 -44.34
C ILE A 3 2.61 28.53 -43.38
N ARG A 4 3.20 29.04 -42.30
CA ARG A 4 3.66 28.21 -41.17
C ARG A 4 2.43 27.81 -40.36
N LEU A 5 2.08 26.51 -40.44
CA LEU A 5 1.14 25.89 -39.52
C LEU A 5 1.84 25.75 -38.16
N LEU A 6 1.43 26.55 -37.21
CA LEU A 6 1.83 26.47 -35.81
C LEU A 6 1.01 25.36 -35.18
N SER A 7 1.63 24.16 -35.07
CA SER A 7 1.06 23.04 -34.32
C SER A 7 1.16 23.38 -32.83
N ILE A 8 0.06 23.84 -32.26
CA ILE A 8 -0.07 23.92 -30.80
C ILE A 8 -0.25 22.52 -30.26
N LEU A 9 0.84 21.91 -29.79
CA LEU A 9 0.77 20.74 -28.93
C LEU A 9 0.14 21.21 -27.61
N LEU A 10 -1.16 20.98 -27.44
CA LEU A 10 -1.78 20.98 -26.11
C LEU A 10 -1.21 19.74 -25.39
N ALA A 11 -0.15 19.95 -24.61
CA ALA A 11 0.19 19.06 -23.54
C ALA A 11 -0.96 19.15 -22.53
N ALA A 12 -1.90 18.21 -22.62
CA ALA A 12 -2.84 17.95 -21.55
C ALA A 12 -1.99 17.43 -20.38
N ALA A 13 -1.50 18.35 -19.56
CA ALA A 13 -1.07 18.02 -18.21
C ALA A 13 -2.33 17.50 -17.52
N SER A 14 -2.51 16.19 -17.51
CA SER A 14 -3.40 15.55 -16.56
C SER A 14 -2.85 15.94 -15.19
N LEU A 15 -3.46 16.96 -14.58
CA LEU A 15 -3.36 17.16 -13.14
C LEU A 15 -3.92 15.89 -12.53
N SER A 16 -3.06 14.91 -12.28
CA SER A 16 -3.42 13.79 -11.44
C SER A 16 -3.69 14.40 -10.08
N TYR A 17 -4.96 14.56 -9.76
CA TYR A 17 -5.40 14.98 -8.44
C TYR A 17 -4.83 13.92 -7.46
N ALA A 18 -3.90 14.33 -6.62
CA ALA A 18 -3.32 13.44 -5.64
C ALA A 18 -4.40 13.11 -4.62
N MET A 19 -4.83 11.84 -4.60
CA MET A 19 -5.83 11.33 -3.68
C MET A 19 -5.38 11.54 -2.24
N ASN A 20 -6.30 11.96 -1.38
CA ASN A 20 -6.08 12.01 0.07
C ASN A 20 -6.50 10.70 0.75
N THR A 21 -6.29 10.58 2.05
CA THR A 21 -6.58 9.35 2.79
C THR A 21 -8.07 9.05 2.87
N ASP A 22 -8.90 10.08 3.01
CA ASP A 22 -10.35 9.90 3.09
C ASP A 22 -10.89 9.34 1.77
N GLU A 23 -10.45 9.89 0.64
CA GLU A 23 -10.79 9.38 -0.70
C GLU A 23 -10.29 7.95 -0.91
N MET A 24 -9.10 7.59 -0.37
CA MET A 24 -8.60 6.21 -0.41
C MET A 24 -9.50 5.26 0.37
N VAL A 25 -9.96 5.66 1.56
CA VAL A 25 -10.88 4.87 2.38
C VAL A 25 -12.24 4.75 1.70
N GLU A 26 -12.79 5.86 1.19
CA GLU A 26 -14.05 5.86 0.43
C GLU A 26 -13.98 4.89 -0.75
N GLN A 27 -12.89 4.89 -1.51
CA GLN A 27 -12.69 3.97 -2.62
C GLN A 27 -12.72 2.50 -2.17
N VAL A 28 -12.12 2.17 -1.01
CA VAL A 28 -12.17 0.80 -0.45
C VAL A 28 -13.59 0.42 -0.06
N VAL A 29 -14.31 1.33 0.62
CA VAL A 29 -15.69 1.11 1.08
C VAL A 29 -16.65 0.95 -0.10
N GLU A 30 -16.53 1.78 -1.13
CA GLU A 30 -17.36 1.68 -2.34
C GLU A 30 -17.17 0.35 -3.07
N MET A 31 -15.93 -0.13 -3.17
CA MET A 31 -15.63 -1.43 -3.79
C MET A 31 -16.03 -2.63 -2.91
N ASN A 32 -16.13 -2.44 -1.61
CA ASN A 32 -16.37 -3.51 -0.63
C ASN A 32 -17.43 -3.07 0.39
N PRO A 33 -18.72 -3.02 0.02
CA PRO A 33 -19.80 -2.73 0.96
C PRO A 33 -19.79 -3.72 2.13
N GLY A 34 -19.62 -3.20 3.36
CA GLY A 34 -19.51 -4.02 4.57
C GLY A 34 -18.10 -4.35 5.01
N VAL A 35 -17.07 -3.76 4.37
CA VAL A 35 -15.68 -3.81 4.87
C VAL A 35 -15.61 -3.19 6.28
N ASP A 36 -14.87 -3.85 7.18
CA ASP A 36 -14.59 -3.32 8.50
C ASP A 36 -13.40 -2.36 8.43
N VAL A 37 -13.63 -1.07 8.72
CA VAL A 37 -12.61 -0.03 8.62
C VAL A 37 -12.37 0.60 9.99
N HIS A 38 -11.12 0.55 10.45
CA HIS A 38 -10.65 1.21 11.66
C HIS A 38 -9.63 2.29 11.31
N ILE A 39 -9.95 3.54 11.65
CA ILE A 39 -9.08 4.70 11.45
C ILE A 39 -8.72 5.25 12.83
N TYR A 40 -7.42 5.34 13.13
CA TYR A 40 -6.94 5.78 14.45
C TYR A 40 -6.52 7.25 14.48
N ASP A 41 -6.17 7.83 13.35
CA ASP A 41 -5.76 9.24 13.25
C ASP A 41 -6.65 10.02 12.28
N HIS A 42 -6.74 11.35 12.48
CA HIS A 42 -7.57 12.23 11.67
C HIS A 42 -6.85 12.79 10.43
N VAL A 43 -5.53 12.75 10.42
CA VAL A 43 -4.73 13.31 9.32
C VAL A 43 -3.60 12.37 8.96
N TYR A 44 -3.61 11.94 7.71
CA TYR A 44 -2.54 11.16 7.11
C TYR A 44 -2.00 11.87 5.88
N HIS A 45 -0.75 11.57 5.57
CA HIS A 45 -0.03 12.11 4.42
C HIS A 45 0.36 10.99 3.46
N SER A 46 0.47 11.34 2.19
CA SER A 46 1.10 10.48 1.20
C SER A 46 2.61 10.39 1.47
N ILE A 47 3.15 9.18 1.35
CA ILE A 47 4.60 8.96 1.34
C ILE A 47 5.12 9.10 -0.10
N SER A 48 6.29 9.66 -0.31
CA SER A 48 6.90 9.68 -1.64
C SER A 48 7.47 8.30 -2.01
N GLU A 49 7.56 8.02 -3.31
CA GLU A 49 8.19 6.80 -3.84
C GLU A 49 9.62 6.59 -3.31
N TYR A 50 10.39 7.68 -3.19
CA TYR A 50 11.73 7.65 -2.62
C TYR A 50 11.73 7.23 -1.15
N GLU A 51 10.84 7.81 -0.34
CA GLU A 51 10.72 7.49 1.09
C GLU A 51 10.20 6.06 1.28
N LEU A 52 9.25 5.61 0.46
CA LEU A 52 8.79 4.22 0.47
C LEU A 52 9.94 3.24 0.18
N GLY A 53 10.83 3.55 -0.76
CA GLY A 53 12.03 2.76 -1.03
C GLY A 53 12.92 2.61 0.22
N ASN A 54 13.12 3.68 0.98
CA ASN A 54 13.87 3.64 2.24
C ASN A 54 13.17 2.78 3.31
N VAL A 55 11.85 2.91 3.44
CA VAL A 55 11.03 2.09 4.36
C VAL A 55 11.14 0.61 4.00
N ILE A 56 10.98 0.25 2.74
CA ILE A 56 11.12 -1.14 2.26
C ILE A 56 12.51 -1.70 2.57
N ALA A 57 13.57 -0.93 2.30
CA ALA A 57 14.94 -1.35 2.60
C ALA A 57 15.17 -1.58 4.10
N GLU A 58 14.59 -0.72 4.96
CA GLU A 58 14.66 -0.89 6.41
C GLU A 58 13.87 -2.12 6.88
N HIS A 59 12.64 -2.29 6.38
CA HIS A 59 11.82 -3.46 6.67
C HIS A 59 12.56 -4.76 6.28
N ALA A 60 13.10 -4.85 5.06
CA ALA A 60 13.87 -6.00 4.60
C ALA A 60 15.07 -6.31 5.51
N ARG A 61 15.80 -5.28 5.99
CA ARG A 61 16.90 -5.45 6.94
C ARG A 61 16.42 -6.03 8.28
N ARG A 62 15.29 -5.57 8.80
CA ARG A 62 14.70 -6.06 10.06
C ARG A 62 14.25 -7.51 9.91
N ILE A 63 13.48 -7.83 8.87
CA ILE A 63 13.02 -9.20 8.59
C ILE A 63 14.21 -10.15 8.45
N LYS A 64 15.28 -9.76 7.75
CA LYS A 64 16.50 -10.58 7.64
C LYS A 64 17.16 -10.87 9.00
N ARG A 65 17.08 -9.95 9.95
CA ARG A 65 17.59 -10.18 11.32
C ARG A 65 16.72 -11.17 12.09
N PHE A 66 15.39 -11.05 11.98
CA PHE A 66 14.45 -11.95 12.64
C PHE A 66 14.47 -13.35 12.03
N GLY A 67 14.51 -13.48 10.71
CA GLY A 67 14.47 -14.75 9.99
C GLY A 67 15.71 -15.65 10.17
N ARG A 68 16.76 -15.16 10.84
CA ARG A 68 17.93 -15.98 11.24
C ARG A 68 17.71 -16.80 12.52
N SER A 69 16.61 -16.59 13.21
CA SER A 69 16.29 -17.29 14.45
C SER A 69 15.24 -18.36 14.16
N ASP A 70 15.55 -19.63 14.44
CA ASP A 70 14.60 -20.76 14.35
C ASP A 70 13.33 -20.57 15.22
N LYS A 71 13.33 -19.53 16.07
CA LYS A 71 12.21 -19.19 16.94
C LYS A 71 11.02 -18.57 16.19
N TYR A 72 11.20 -18.10 14.95
CA TYR A 72 10.17 -17.38 14.16
C TYR A 72 9.58 -18.24 13.03
N ARG A 73 9.40 -19.55 13.25
CA ARG A 73 8.79 -20.46 12.26
C ARG A 73 7.35 -20.14 11.87
N HIS A 74 6.70 -19.26 12.65
CA HIS A 74 5.30 -18.89 12.49
C HIS A 74 5.13 -17.42 12.02
N PHE A 75 6.19 -16.82 11.46
CA PHE A 75 6.10 -15.47 10.91
C PHE A 75 5.38 -15.54 9.55
N ASP A 76 4.13 -15.10 9.52
CA ASP A 76 3.24 -15.20 8.38
C ASP A 76 2.81 -13.84 7.80
N CYS A 77 1.75 -13.78 6.99
CA CYS A 77 1.39 -12.60 6.21
C CYS A 77 1.01 -11.40 7.07
N ASP A 78 0.33 -11.62 8.20
CA ASP A 78 -0.08 -10.55 9.09
C ASP A 78 1.12 -9.98 9.88
N ASP A 79 2.05 -10.81 10.33
CA ASP A 79 3.29 -10.36 10.96
C ASP A 79 4.13 -9.46 10.01
N TYR A 80 4.24 -9.86 8.73
CA TYR A 80 4.91 -9.04 7.73
C TYR A 80 4.18 -7.70 7.53
N ALA A 81 2.85 -7.72 7.44
CA ALA A 81 2.06 -6.50 7.24
C ALA A 81 2.14 -5.55 8.46
N VAL A 82 2.04 -6.09 9.67
CA VAL A 82 2.22 -5.34 10.94
C VAL A 82 3.62 -4.73 11.02
N THR A 83 4.64 -5.52 10.69
CA THR A 83 6.04 -5.06 10.77
C THR A 83 6.32 -3.94 9.75
N LEU A 84 5.78 -4.03 8.53
CA LEU A 84 5.92 -2.95 7.55
C LEU A 84 5.19 -1.68 8.02
N LYS A 85 3.95 -1.79 8.53
CA LYS A 85 3.24 -0.65 9.12
C LYS A 85 4.05 -0.01 10.25
N ALA A 86 4.66 -0.79 11.13
CA ALA A 86 5.50 -0.28 12.22
C ALA A 86 6.74 0.48 11.70
N VAL A 87 7.36 0.01 10.61
CA VAL A 87 8.50 0.73 10.00
C VAL A 87 8.04 2.04 9.36
N VAL A 88 6.88 2.07 8.70
CA VAL A 88 6.28 3.33 8.20
C VAL A 88 6.01 4.29 9.35
N ALA A 89 5.44 3.83 10.46
CA ALA A 89 5.15 4.66 11.63
C ALA A 89 6.44 5.26 12.24
N LEU A 90 7.52 4.49 12.34
CA LEU A 90 8.82 5.00 12.77
C LEU A 90 9.38 6.06 11.80
N HIS A 91 9.24 5.83 10.50
CA HIS A 91 9.64 6.81 9.50
C HIS A 91 8.81 8.09 9.58
N SER A 92 7.49 7.96 9.82
CA SER A 92 6.57 9.07 10.08
C SER A 92 7.03 9.93 11.24
N LEU A 93 7.43 9.31 12.35
CA LEU A 93 7.96 10.00 13.54
C LEU A 93 9.19 10.85 13.19
N PHE A 94 10.15 10.32 12.43
CA PHE A 94 11.34 11.06 12.02
C PHE A 94 11.05 12.22 11.06
N ARG A 95 9.96 12.11 10.29
CA ARG A 95 9.55 13.14 9.32
C ARG A 95 8.58 14.17 9.90
N GLY A 96 8.05 13.96 11.10
CA GLY A 96 7.00 14.80 11.69
C GLY A 96 5.70 14.79 10.87
N LYS A 97 5.43 13.70 10.15
CA LYS A 97 4.23 13.50 9.32
C LYS A 97 3.69 12.10 9.57
N ASN A 98 2.37 11.98 9.63
CA ASN A 98 1.74 10.67 9.74
C ASN A 98 1.45 10.12 8.34
N PHE A 99 2.21 9.11 7.90
CA PHE A 99 2.00 8.53 6.57
C PHE A 99 0.87 7.51 6.58
N ALA A 100 0.00 7.57 5.57
CA ALA A 100 -1.08 6.62 5.36
C ALA A 100 -0.53 5.23 5.04
N CYS A 101 -0.59 4.32 6.00
CA CYS A 101 -0.22 2.91 5.84
C CYS A 101 -1.18 2.03 6.62
N GLY A 102 -2.08 1.37 5.91
CA GLY A 102 -3.04 0.43 6.48
C GLY A 102 -2.57 -1.02 6.40
N ILE A 103 -3.10 -1.85 7.31
CA ILE A 103 -3.14 -3.30 7.15
C ILE A 103 -4.47 -3.63 6.49
N MET A 104 -4.42 -4.25 5.33
CA MET A 104 -5.57 -4.65 4.54
C MET A 104 -5.69 -6.17 4.58
N VAL A 105 -6.85 -6.66 5.02
CA VAL A 105 -7.16 -8.10 5.02
C VAL A 105 -8.11 -8.39 3.86
N VAL A 106 -7.77 -9.38 3.05
CA VAL A 106 -8.54 -9.77 1.88
C VAL A 106 -8.92 -11.24 1.94
N LYS A 107 -10.09 -11.58 1.39
CA LYS A 107 -10.41 -12.96 1.02
C LYS A 107 -9.81 -13.22 -0.36
N GLN A 108 -8.73 -13.98 -0.41
CA GLN A 108 -7.98 -14.19 -1.64
C GLN A 108 -8.76 -15.07 -2.60
N GLN A 109 -9.13 -14.53 -3.77
CA GLN A 109 -9.80 -15.24 -4.86
C GLN A 109 -8.87 -15.37 -6.07
N HIS A 110 -7.91 -14.46 -6.22
CA HIS A 110 -6.97 -14.40 -7.34
C HIS A 110 -5.55 -14.31 -6.83
N ALA A 111 -4.65 -15.06 -7.44
CA ALA A 111 -3.23 -15.00 -7.11
C ALA A 111 -2.66 -13.61 -7.40
N PHE A 112 -2.08 -12.97 -6.39
CA PHE A 112 -1.41 -11.68 -6.54
C PHE A 112 0.11 -11.82 -6.49
N ALA A 113 0.62 -12.51 -5.47
CA ALA A 113 2.04 -12.75 -5.30
C ALA A 113 2.25 -14.21 -4.90
N ARG A 114 3.37 -14.81 -5.31
CA ARG A 114 3.75 -16.14 -4.80
C ARG A 114 4.38 -15.96 -3.44
N VAL A 115 3.67 -16.35 -2.39
CA VAL A 115 4.15 -16.41 -1.02
C VAL A 115 4.24 -17.86 -0.57
N LYS A 116 5.20 -18.19 0.27
CA LYS A 116 5.31 -19.54 0.86
C LYS A 116 4.11 -19.76 1.78
N GLY A 117 3.37 -20.85 1.58
CA GLY A 117 2.21 -21.24 2.39
C GLY A 117 0.85 -20.77 1.84
N GLY A 118 0.79 -20.30 0.62
CA GLY A 118 -0.29 -19.50 0.05
C GLY A 118 -1.52 -20.21 -0.49
N ASP A 119 -2.16 -21.10 0.26
CA ASP A 119 -3.54 -21.53 0.00
C ASP A 119 -4.52 -20.94 1.05
N ASP A 120 -4.08 -19.95 1.82
CA ASP A 120 -4.91 -19.31 2.82
C ASP A 120 -6.02 -18.51 2.15
N VAL A 121 -7.26 -18.79 2.59
CA VAL A 121 -8.46 -18.08 2.14
C VAL A 121 -8.40 -16.59 2.48
N TYR A 122 -7.59 -16.22 3.48
CA TYR A 122 -7.37 -14.85 3.94
C TYR A 122 -5.90 -14.49 3.85
N HIS A 123 -5.63 -13.24 3.46
CA HIS A 123 -4.28 -12.74 3.30
C HIS A 123 -4.18 -11.29 3.79
N ALA A 124 -3.09 -10.98 4.50
CA ALA A 124 -2.81 -9.65 5.00
C ALA A 124 -1.76 -8.96 4.12
N LEU A 125 -2.06 -7.73 3.74
CA LEU A 125 -1.27 -6.86 2.86
C LEU A 125 -1.19 -5.45 3.46
N ASN A 126 -0.38 -4.59 2.88
CA ASN A 126 -0.43 -3.17 3.22
C ASN A 126 -1.06 -2.35 2.10
N LEU A 127 -1.91 -1.40 2.48
CA LEU A 127 -2.42 -0.34 1.62
C LEU A 127 -1.74 0.97 2.03
N ILE A 128 -0.97 1.56 1.14
CA ILE A 128 -0.15 2.75 1.40
C ILE A 128 -0.46 3.80 0.35
N LEU A 129 -0.67 5.06 0.80
CA LEU A 129 -0.83 6.18 -0.11
C LEU A 129 0.56 6.68 -0.55
N VAL A 130 0.93 6.45 -1.82
CA VAL A 130 2.25 6.77 -2.38
C VAL A 130 2.10 7.82 -3.48
N ASP A 131 2.70 8.99 -3.31
CA ASP A 131 2.56 10.13 -4.24
C ASP A 131 1.10 10.40 -4.66
N GLY A 132 0.15 10.23 -3.70
CA GLY A 132 -1.28 10.39 -3.92
C GLY A 132 -1.97 9.22 -4.63
N VAL A 133 -1.31 8.07 -4.79
CA VAL A 133 -1.88 6.85 -5.37
C VAL A 133 -1.99 5.76 -4.30
N PRO A 134 -3.18 5.16 -4.06
CA PRO A 134 -3.32 4.01 -3.18
C PRO A 134 -2.62 2.79 -3.79
N MET A 135 -1.57 2.32 -3.12
CA MET A 135 -0.76 1.18 -3.55
C MET A 135 -0.97 0.00 -2.62
N VAL A 136 -1.31 -1.16 -3.17
CA VAL A 136 -1.32 -2.44 -2.45
C VAL A 136 0.07 -3.04 -2.51
N ILE A 137 0.63 -3.37 -1.36
CA ILE A 137 1.99 -3.90 -1.23
C ILE A 137 1.94 -5.26 -0.53
N GLU A 138 2.55 -6.27 -1.16
CA GLU A 138 2.84 -7.57 -0.56
C GLU A 138 4.11 -7.45 0.29
N PRO A 139 4.03 -7.45 1.64
CA PRO A 139 5.19 -7.15 2.47
C PRO A 139 6.24 -8.28 2.52
N GLN A 140 5.90 -9.49 2.07
CA GLN A 140 6.85 -10.61 2.02
C GLN A 140 7.86 -10.52 0.88
N ASN A 141 7.49 -9.89 -0.25
CA ASN A 141 8.34 -9.79 -1.44
C ASN A 141 8.33 -8.42 -2.11
N TYR A 142 7.59 -7.46 -1.54
CA TYR A 142 7.45 -6.06 -2.00
C TYR A 142 6.85 -5.89 -3.39
N LYS A 143 6.17 -6.92 -3.92
CA LYS A 143 5.34 -6.76 -5.11
C LYS A 143 4.24 -5.76 -4.79
N ARG A 144 4.01 -4.82 -5.70
CA ARG A 144 3.05 -3.75 -5.51
C ARG A 144 2.32 -3.40 -6.79
N VAL A 145 1.09 -2.95 -6.64
CA VAL A 145 0.23 -2.45 -7.72
C VAL A 145 -0.69 -1.36 -7.19
N PRO A 146 -1.17 -0.44 -8.02
CA PRO A 146 -2.28 0.44 -7.64
C PRO A 146 -3.48 -0.36 -7.15
N LEU A 147 -4.23 0.16 -6.19
CA LEU A 147 -5.45 -0.49 -5.68
C LEU A 147 -6.45 -0.77 -6.81
N SER A 148 -6.57 0.13 -7.77
CA SER A 148 -7.43 -0.03 -8.95
C SER A 148 -7.08 -1.25 -9.83
N GLU A 149 -5.83 -1.69 -9.80
CA GLU A 149 -5.31 -2.85 -10.57
C GLU A 149 -5.18 -4.11 -9.71
N TYR A 150 -5.43 -4.01 -8.39
CA TYR A 150 -5.27 -5.15 -7.50
C TYR A 150 -6.34 -6.22 -7.80
N PRO A 151 -5.96 -7.48 -8.07
CA PRO A 151 -6.92 -8.52 -8.50
C PRO A 151 -8.02 -8.84 -7.49
N ASN A 152 -7.74 -8.69 -6.19
CA ASN A 152 -8.70 -8.97 -5.12
C ASN A 152 -9.30 -7.69 -4.49
N ARG A 153 -9.30 -6.56 -5.20
CA ARG A 153 -9.78 -5.26 -4.68
C ARG A 153 -11.25 -5.23 -4.23
N THR A 154 -12.06 -6.15 -4.75
CA THR A 154 -13.49 -6.32 -4.38
C THR A 154 -13.71 -7.40 -3.32
N PHE A 155 -12.66 -7.92 -2.72
CA PHE A 155 -12.70 -8.95 -1.68
C PHE A 155 -11.99 -8.51 -0.40
N ILE A 156 -11.87 -7.20 -0.20
CA ILE A 156 -11.31 -6.62 1.02
C ILE A 156 -12.36 -6.75 2.12
N ILE A 157 -11.98 -7.31 3.26
CA ILE A 157 -12.86 -7.54 4.41
C ILE A 157 -12.49 -6.70 5.63
N GLY A 158 -11.29 -6.14 5.66
CA GLY A 158 -10.84 -5.27 6.72
C GLY A 158 -9.72 -4.34 6.30
N LEU A 159 -9.71 -3.12 6.86
CA LEU A 159 -8.67 -2.12 6.70
C LEU A 159 -8.42 -1.42 8.04
N ILE A 160 -7.18 -1.42 8.51
CA ILE A 160 -6.74 -0.76 9.74
C ILE A 160 -5.68 0.28 9.39
N LEU A 161 -6.03 1.55 9.45
CA LEU A 161 -5.14 2.70 9.23
C LEU A 161 -4.51 3.19 10.53
#